data_5bdd050937a9fa6f0a3f2a77a892faef
#
_entry.id   5bdd050937a9fa6f0a3f2a77a892faef
#
_cell.length_a   1.000
_cell.length_b   1.000
_cell.length_c   1.000
_cell.angle_alpha   90.00
_cell.angle_beta   90.00
_cell.angle_gamma   90.00
#
_symmetry.space_group_name_H-M   'P 1'
#
loop_
_entity.id
_entity.type
_entity.pdbx_description
1 polymer ?
#
loop_
_entity_poly.entity_id
_entity_poly.type
_entity_poly.pdbx_seq_one_letter_code
_entity_poly.pdbx_strand_id
1 'polypeptide(L)'
;MAIHSFETMGTMVSIRIADAELGEHTTDDRAIAVLNEIEHEFARLNEKYSLYRDDSEISAVARGDISLADASEELREEYARALEWREKTDGAFTPHRPDGIIDLSGTIKAVAIESAAKQLTDAGFVNFSVNVGGDLTTSGNQAADESGWITGIVDPQDRGTVISAVRLNAEFPAMATSGSVERGEHIWLRPETTKDFVQATVIAQDIITADVLATAIISGGQATLDQITQNFAVAVMTVSPDGTLQANPLFQELVAQ
;
A
#
# COMPACT_ATOMS: atom_id res chain seq x y z
N MET A 1 10.94 3.65 -21.56
CA MET A 1 10.35 3.20 -20.27
C MET A 1 10.93 1.83 -19.95
N ALA A 2 11.52 1.67 -18.77
CA ALA A 2 11.98 0.38 -18.27
C ALA A 2 10.91 -0.22 -17.33
N ILE A 3 10.75 -1.55 -17.36
CA ILE A 3 9.84 -2.28 -16.49
C ILE A 3 10.61 -3.41 -15.82
N HIS A 4 10.52 -3.51 -14.50
CA HIS A 4 11.07 -4.59 -13.70
C HIS A 4 9.97 -5.20 -12.84
N SER A 5 9.87 -6.52 -12.79
CA SER A 5 8.82 -7.19 -12.02
C SER A 5 9.37 -8.45 -11.34
N PHE A 6 8.95 -8.66 -10.10
CA PHE A 6 9.31 -9.83 -9.30
C PHE A 6 8.20 -10.17 -8.30
N GLU A 7 8.21 -11.39 -7.76
CA GLU A 7 7.25 -11.83 -6.75
C GLU A 7 7.86 -11.77 -5.35
N THR A 8 7.13 -11.17 -4.40
CA THR A 8 7.49 -11.13 -2.99
C THR A 8 6.26 -10.82 -2.13
N MET A 9 6.31 -11.09 -0.82
CA MET A 9 5.21 -10.79 0.12
C MET A 9 3.85 -11.32 -0.34
N GLY A 10 3.84 -12.45 -1.09
CA GLY A 10 2.63 -13.07 -1.62
C GLY A 10 1.96 -12.29 -2.76
N THR A 11 2.66 -11.38 -3.41
CA THR A 11 2.13 -10.56 -4.51
C THR A 11 3.19 -10.23 -5.55
N MET A 12 2.76 -9.60 -6.66
CA MET A 12 3.63 -9.11 -7.72
C MET A 12 4.04 -7.66 -7.44
N VAL A 13 5.35 -7.39 -7.53
CA VAL A 13 5.92 -6.04 -7.61
C VAL A 13 6.14 -5.68 -9.07
N SER A 14 5.79 -4.46 -9.46
CA SER A 14 6.06 -3.91 -10.78
C SER A 14 6.59 -2.48 -10.63
N ILE A 15 7.82 -2.27 -11.06
CA ILE A 15 8.48 -0.96 -11.07
C ILE A 15 8.58 -0.50 -12.51
N ARG A 16 8.10 0.72 -12.78
CA ARG A 16 8.21 1.35 -14.09
C ARG A 16 9.03 2.63 -13.96
N ILE A 17 10.03 2.80 -14.82
CA ILE A 17 10.83 4.02 -14.92
C ILE A 17 10.58 4.60 -16.31
N ALA A 18 9.97 5.79 -16.36
CA ALA A 18 9.53 6.43 -17.59
C ALA A 18 10.48 7.51 -18.11
N ASP A 19 11.66 7.67 -17.49
CA ASP A 19 12.64 8.62 -17.94
C ASP A 19 13.05 8.35 -19.40
N ALA A 20 13.07 9.41 -20.21
CA ALA A 20 13.09 9.33 -21.69
C ALA A 20 14.32 8.60 -22.29
N GLU A 21 15.40 8.46 -21.50
CA GLU A 21 16.64 7.83 -21.94
C GLU A 21 16.65 6.30 -21.78
N LEU A 22 15.63 5.73 -21.12
CA LEU A 22 15.53 4.30 -20.83
C LEU A 22 14.67 3.58 -21.88
N GLY A 23 15.24 2.66 -22.62
CA GLY A 23 14.51 1.72 -23.47
C GLY A 23 13.77 0.65 -22.66
N GLU A 24 12.94 -0.16 -23.32
CA GLU A 24 12.13 -1.23 -22.71
C GLU A 24 13.00 -2.28 -21.99
N HIS A 25 14.21 -2.52 -22.49
CA HIS A 25 15.27 -3.30 -21.85
C HIS A 25 16.41 -2.35 -21.54
N THR A 26 16.38 -1.76 -20.34
CA THR A 26 17.44 -0.82 -19.97
C THR A 26 18.77 -1.54 -19.81
N THR A 27 19.82 -0.94 -20.44
CA THR A 27 21.24 -1.27 -20.20
C THR A 27 21.89 -0.22 -19.31
N ASP A 28 21.11 0.68 -18.70
CA ASP A 28 21.62 1.66 -17.74
C ASP A 28 22.04 0.92 -16.46
N ASP A 29 23.34 0.84 -16.20
CA ASP A 29 23.91 0.15 -15.02
C ASP A 29 23.36 0.72 -13.71
N ARG A 30 23.02 2.02 -13.67
CA ARG A 30 22.41 2.68 -12.51
C ARG A 30 21.00 2.14 -12.25
N ALA A 31 20.18 1.98 -13.29
CA ALA A 31 18.86 1.44 -13.18
C ALA A 31 18.90 -0.04 -12.73
N ILE A 32 19.78 -0.83 -13.31
CA ILE A 32 19.98 -2.23 -12.94
C ILE A 32 20.40 -2.34 -11.46
N ALA A 33 21.35 -1.52 -11.02
CA ALA A 33 21.84 -1.54 -9.64
C ALA A 33 20.73 -1.23 -8.64
N VAL A 34 19.99 -0.12 -8.82
CA VAL A 34 18.92 0.27 -7.89
C VAL A 34 17.76 -0.73 -7.88
N LEU A 35 17.39 -1.30 -9.02
CA LEU A 35 16.33 -2.32 -9.09
C LEU A 35 16.71 -3.59 -8.34
N ASN A 36 17.98 -4.03 -8.41
CA ASN A 36 18.46 -5.15 -7.62
C ASN A 36 18.48 -4.84 -6.12
N GLU A 37 18.87 -3.63 -5.72
CA GLU A 37 18.85 -3.19 -4.31
C GLU A 37 17.42 -3.18 -3.76
N ILE A 38 16.46 -2.69 -4.55
CA ILE A 38 15.04 -2.70 -4.19
C ILE A 38 14.54 -4.14 -4.00
N GLU A 39 14.84 -5.06 -4.92
CA GLU A 39 14.44 -6.46 -4.81
C GLU A 39 15.02 -7.12 -3.55
N HIS A 40 16.30 -6.85 -3.22
CA HIS A 40 16.92 -7.31 -1.99
C HIS A 40 16.24 -6.74 -0.74
N GLU A 41 15.85 -5.47 -0.76
CA GLU A 41 15.17 -4.85 0.37
C GLU A 41 13.77 -5.44 0.60
N PHE A 42 13.00 -5.68 -0.46
CA PHE A 42 11.73 -6.40 -0.36
C PHE A 42 11.90 -7.80 0.21
N ALA A 43 12.94 -8.53 -0.23
CA ALA A 43 13.25 -9.87 0.30
C ALA A 43 13.59 -9.80 1.79
N ARG A 44 14.44 -8.86 2.20
CA ARG A 44 14.84 -8.63 3.60
C ARG A 44 13.63 -8.32 4.50
N LEU A 45 12.75 -7.43 4.06
CA LEU A 45 11.53 -7.09 4.81
C LEU A 45 10.59 -8.30 4.92
N ASN A 46 10.43 -9.08 3.83
CA ASN A 46 9.64 -10.30 3.87
C ASN A 46 10.23 -11.35 4.81
N GLU A 47 11.55 -11.53 4.83
CA GLU A 47 12.23 -12.43 5.75
C GLU A 47 12.06 -12.02 7.21
N LYS A 48 12.03 -10.73 7.49
CA LYS A 48 11.95 -10.21 8.86
C LYS A 48 10.53 -10.18 9.41
N TYR A 49 9.54 -9.79 8.59
CA TYR A 49 8.18 -9.45 9.04
C TYR A 49 7.09 -10.43 8.62
N SER A 50 7.40 -11.50 7.89
CA SER A 50 6.40 -12.46 7.45
C SER A 50 6.04 -13.44 8.56
N LEU A 51 4.79 -13.46 9.00
CA LEU A 51 4.25 -14.48 9.91
C LEU A 51 4.06 -15.86 9.25
N TYR A 52 4.23 -15.96 7.92
CA TYR A 52 4.22 -17.23 7.19
C TYR A 52 5.60 -17.93 7.17
N ARG A 53 6.63 -17.26 7.69
CA ARG A 53 7.98 -17.78 7.79
C ARG A 53 8.29 -18.08 9.25
N ASP A 54 8.59 -19.34 9.56
CA ASP A 54 8.95 -19.77 10.92
C ASP A 54 10.26 -19.14 11.41
N ASP A 55 11.16 -18.78 10.50
CA ASP A 55 12.47 -18.19 10.76
C ASP A 55 12.48 -16.67 10.83
N SER A 56 11.33 -16.00 10.64
CA SER A 56 11.24 -14.54 10.74
C SER A 56 11.31 -14.05 12.18
N GLU A 57 11.79 -12.81 12.35
CA GLU A 57 11.85 -12.18 13.67
C GLU A 57 10.45 -12.00 14.28
N ILE A 58 9.47 -11.55 13.47
CA ILE A 58 8.10 -11.37 13.94
C ILE A 58 7.46 -12.69 14.37
N SER A 59 7.78 -13.81 13.73
CA SER A 59 7.32 -15.15 14.12
C SER A 59 7.97 -15.62 15.43
N ALA A 60 9.24 -15.28 15.69
CA ALA A 60 9.89 -15.54 16.96
C ALA A 60 9.24 -14.76 18.11
N VAL A 61 8.85 -13.50 17.87
CA VAL A 61 8.05 -12.71 18.84
C VAL A 61 6.67 -13.34 19.03
N ALA A 62 5.99 -13.75 17.96
CA ALA A 62 4.66 -14.35 18.03
C ALA A 62 4.62 -15.67 18.83
N ARG A 63 5.69 -16.46 18.75
CA ARG A 63 5.83 -17.72 19.54
C ARG A 63 6.33 -17.48 20.97
N GLY A 64 6.78 -16.25 21.29
CA GLY A 64 7.40 -15.94 22.59
C GLY A 64 8.85 -16.44 22.75
N ASP A 65 9.52 -16.80 21.65
CA ASP A 65 10.94 -17.18 21.64
C ASP A 65 11.83 -15.97 22.02
N ILE A 66 11.42 -14.79 21.62
CA ILE A 66 11.99 -13.50 22.06
C ILE A 66 10.86 -12.57 22.51
N SER A 67 11.13 -11.74 23.51
CA SER A 67 10.17 -10.70 23.91
C SER A 67 10.22 -9.53 22.91
N LEU A 68 9.13 -8.76 22.81
CA LEU A 68 9.12 -7.54 21.99
C LEU A 68 10.22 -6.54 22.44
N ALA A 69 10.53 -6.49 23.74
CA ALA A 69 11.57 -5.62 24.26
C ALA A 69 12.99 -6.04 23.81
N ASP A 70 13.19 -7.32 23.54
CA ASP A 70 14.46 -7.88 23.06
C ASP A 70 14.54 -7.98 21.53
N ALA A 71 13.43 -7.66 20.82
CA ALA A 71 13.42 -7.60 19.38
C ALA A 71 14.31 -6.46 18.85
N SER A 72 14.65 -6.52 17.56
CA SER A 72 15.46 -5.50 16.91
C SER A 72 14.84 -4.10 17.05
N GLU A 73 15.67 -3.06 17.03
CA GLU A 73 15.23 -1.67 17.08
C GLU A 73 14.26 -1.37 15.95
N GLU A 74 14.57 -1.79 14.72
CA GLU A 74 13.73 -1.64 13.54
C GLU A 74 12.32 -2.24 13.75
N LEU A 75 12.21 -3.46 14.30
CA LEU A 75 10.90 -4.08 14.55
C LEU A 75 10.11 -3.29 15.61
N ARG A 76 10.76 -2.83 16.66
CA ARG A 76 10.10 -2.02 17.70
C ARG A 76 9.63 -0.67 17.18
N GLU A 77 10.39 -0.03 16.29
CA GLU A 77 10.01 1.24 15.65
C GLU A 77 8.82 1.06 14.73
N GLU A 78 8.81 0.00 13.89
CA GLU A 78 7.67 -0.30 13.02
C GLU A 78 6.41 -0.60 13.83
N TYR A 79 6.55 -1.35 14.93
CA TYR A 79 5.43 -1.59 15.82
C TYR A 79 4.93 -0.31 16.48
N ALA A 80 5.82 0.58 16.93
CA ALA A 80 5.44 1.88 17.49
C ALA A 80 4.69 2.74 16.47
N ARG A 81 5.15 2.79 15.21
CA ARG A 81 4.43 3.48 14.11
C ARG A 81 3.04 2.88 13.86
N ALA A 82 2.93 1.56 13.89
CA ALA A 82 1.63 0.90 13.75
C ALA A 82 0.67 1.21 14.91
N LEU A 83 1.18 1.39 16.14
CA LEU A 83 0.38 1.84 17.27
C LEU A 83 -0.08 3.30 17.13
N GLU A 84 0.74 4.19 16.58
CA GLU A 84 0.31 5.57 16.25
C GLU A 84 -0.84 5.57 15.25
N TRP A 85 -0.78 4.71 14.23
CA TRP A 85 -1.87 4.55 13.29
C TRP A 85 -3.13 3.98 13.93
N ARG A 86 -2.98 3.03 14.86
CA ARG A 86 -4.10 2.55 15.66
C ARG A 86 -4.78 3.68 16.42
N GLU A 87 -4.03 4.59 17.02
CA GLU A 87 -4.56 5.76 17.71
C GLU A 87 -5.25 6.74 16.74
N LYS A 88 -4.60 7.10 15.63
CA LYS A 88 -5.13 8.02 14.61
C LYS A 88 -6.44 7.53 13.97
N THR A 89 -6.66 6.22 13.91
CA THR A 89 -7.84 5.59 13.32
C THR A 89 -8.84 5.10 14.38
N ASP A 90 -8.68 5.53 15.64
CA ASP A 90 -9.53 5.08 16.77
C ASP A 90 -9.64 3.54 16.85
N GLY A 91 -8.55 2.84 16.54
CA GLY A 91 -8.42 1.38 16.55
C GLY A 91 -9.08 0.65 15.38
N ALA A 92 -9.55 1.36 14.35
CA ALA A 92 -10.04 0.71 13.12
C ALA A 92 -8.91 0.01 12.37
N PHE A 93 -7.72 0.60 12.33
CA PHE A 93 -6.48 -0.10 12.05
C PHE A 93 -5.85 -0.57 13.36
N THR A 94 -5.29 -1.77 13.39
CA THR A 94 -4.54 -2.29 14.54
C THR A 94 -3.47 -3.28 14.11
N PRO A 95 -2.25 -3.21 14.69
CA PRO A 95 -1.23 -4.23 14.45
C PRO A 95 -1.46 -5.52 15.28
N HIS A 96 -2.60 -5.67 15.93
CA HIS A 96 -2.91 -6.85 16.73
C HIS A 96 -4.00 -7.67 16.08
N ARG A 97 -3.70 -8.93 15.86
CA ARG A 97 -4.69 -9.93 15.49
C ARG A 97 -5.66 -10.18 16.67
N PRO A 98 -6.86 -10.74 16.43
CA PRO A 98 -7.80 -11.08 17.51
C PRO A 98 -7.23 -12.07 18.55
N ASP A 99 -6.24 -12.87 18.18
CA ASP A 99 -5.53 -13.81 19.06
C ASP A 99 -4.37 -13.15 19.84
N GLY A 100 -4.16 -11.84 19.67
CA GLY A 100 -3.13 -11.06 20.36
C GLY A 100 -1.75 -11.08 19.69
N ILE A 101 -1.58 -11.79 18.58
CA ILE A 101 -0.33 -11.79 17.82
C ILE A 101 -0.13 -10.42 17.16
N ILE A 102 1.11 -9.91 17.21
CA ILE A 102 1.52 -8.72 16.48
C ILE A 102 1.67 -9.08 14.99
N ASP A 103 0.93 -8.40 14.14
CA ASP A 103 0.97 -8.53 12.69
C ASP A 103 1.20 -7.15 12.04
N LEU A 104 2.38 -6.97 11.47
CA LEU A 104 2.79 -5.73 10.80
C LEU A 104 2.58 -5.76 9.29
N SER A 105 1.95 -6.81 8.74
CA SER A 105 1.70 -6.94 7.30
C SER A 105 0.85 -5.79 6.73
N GLY A 106 0.03 -5.14 7.56
CA GLY A 106 -0.78 -3.98 7.20
C GLY A 106 0.01 -2.66 7.04
N THR A 107 1.31 -2.64 7.34
CA THR A 107 2.17 -1.46 7.15
C THR A 107 3.43 -1.78 6.36
N ILE A 108 4.02 -2.97 6.53
CA ILE A 108 5.33 -3.32 5.95
C ILE A 108 5.34 -3.28 4.42
N LYS A 109 4.22 -3.61 3.78
CA LYS A 109 4.10 -3.51 2.32
C LYS A 109 4.26 -2.04 1.87
N ALA A 110 3.57 -1.11 2.52
CA ALA A 110 3.68 0.31 2.23
C ALA A 110 5.07 0.87 2.55
N VAL A 111 5.70 0.42 3.64
CA VAL A 111 7.10 0.75 3.99
C VAL A 111 8.06 0.29 2.88
N ALA A 112 7.87 -0.92 2.33
CA ALA A 112 8.69 -1.41 1.22
C ALA A 112 8.51 -0.56 -0.05
N ILE A 113 7.28 -0.15 -0.37
CA ILE A 113 6.97 0.74 -1.51
C ILE A 113 7.64 2.11 -1.32
N GLU A 114 7.51 2.69 -0.12
CA GLU A 114 8.14 3.98 0.21
C GLU A 114 9.66 3.92 0.11
N SER A 115 10.28 2.86 0.65
CA SER A 115 11.72 2.61 0.54
C SER A 115 12.17 2.51 -0.91
N ALA A 116 11.44 1.76 -1.76
CA ALA A 116 11.74 1.63 -3.18
C ALA A 116 11.65 2.97 -3.92
N ALA A 117 10.62 3.77 -3.65
CA ALA A 117 10.46 5.09 -4.23
C ALA A 117 11.62 6.03 -3.82
N LYS A 118 12.04 5.96 -2.55
CA LYS A 118 13.20 6.72 -2.07
C LYS A 118 14.49 6.29 -2.78
N GLN A 119 14.75 5.00 -2.91
CA GLN A 119 15.94 4.48 -3.60
C GLN A 119 15.98 4.93 -5.06
N LEU A 120 14.86 4.90 -5.79
CA LEU A 120 14.77 5.41 -7.15
C LEU A 120 15.08 6.91 -7.22
N THR A 121 14.53 7.70 -6.30
CA THR A 121 14.77 9.14 -6.21
C THR A 121 16.26 9.43 -5.91
N ASP A 122 16.85 8.73 -4.95
CA ASP A 122 18.27 8.87 -4.57
C ASP A 122 19.20 8.47 -5.73
N ALA A 123 18.78 7.52 -6.56
CA ALA A 123 19.47 7.15 -7.80
C ALA A 123 19.26 8.16 -8.95
N GLY A 124 18.48 9.23 -8.74
CA GLY A 124 18.27 10.33 -9.67
C GLY A 124 17.17 10.06 -10.72
N PHE A 125 16.29 9.07 -10.51
CA PHE A 125 15.09 8.90 -11.33
C PHE A 125 13.98 9.81 -10.83
N VAL A 126 13.27 10.44 -11.77
CA VAL A 126 12.20 11.42 -11.46
C VAL A 126 10.83 10.97 -11.94
N ASN A 127 10.79 10.10 -12.96
CA ASN A 127 9.54 9.63 -13.56
C ASN A 127 9.41 8.11 -13.36
N PHE A 128 8.73 7.70 -12.30
CA PHE A 128 8.57 6.27 -11.99
C PHE A 128 7.25 5.97 -11.27
N SER A 129 6.87 4.69 -11.30
CA SER A 129 5.85 4.11 -10.44
C SER A 129 6.33 2.81 -9.81
N VAL A 130 6.00 2.60 -8.53
CA VAL A 130 6.22 1.35 -7.79
C VAL A 130 4.85 0.80 -7.40
N ASN A 131 4.47 -0.34 -7.96
CA ASN A 131 3.18 -1.00 -7.70
C ASN A 131 3.41 -2.36 -7.05
N VAL A 132 2.71 -2.64 -5.96
CA VAL A 132 2.78 -3.89 -5.20
C VAL A 132 1.37 -4.39 -4.93
N GLY A 133 0.89 -5.30 -5.79
CA GLY A 133 -0.43 -5.90 -5.64
C GLY A 133 -1.60 -4.91 -5.73
N GLY A 134 -1.45 -3.80 -6.45
CA GLY A 134 -2.46 -2.75 -6.59
C GLY A 134 -2.23 -1.51 -5.74
N ASP A 135 -1.38 -1.59 -4.70
CA ASP A 135 -0.95 -0.41 -3.97
C ASP A 135 0.27 0.19 -4.65
N LEU A 136 0.24 1.48 -4.87
CA LEU A 136 1.30 2.12 -5.65
C LEU A 136 1.62 3.52 -5.18
N THR A 137 2.87 3.90 -5.45
CA THR A 137 3.30 5.30 -5.40
C THR A 137 3.94 5.68 -6.72
N THR A 138 3.89 6.96 -7.05
CA THR A 138 4.37 7.50 -8.32
C THR A 138 5.21 8.75 -8.09
N SER A 139 6.08 9.04 -9.05
CA SER A 139 6.83 10.31 -9.12
C SER A 139 6.82 10.81 -10.56
N GLY A 140 6.77 12.14 -10.72
CA GLY A 140 6.81 12.78 -12.03
C GLY A 140 5.67 12.36 -12.96
N ASN A 141 5.99 12.10 -14.22
CA ASN A 141 5.03 11.89 -15.29
C ASN A 141 5.20 10.53 -15.96
N GLN A 142 4.09 9.92 -16.37
CA GLN A 142 4.08 8.66 -17.10
C GLN A 142 4.65 8.80 -18.52
N ALA A 143 4.42 9.96 -19.15
CA ALA A 143 4.96 10.34 -20.45
C ALA A 143 5.31 11.83 -20.48
N ALA A 144 6.14 12.25 -21.44
CA ALA A 144 6.67 13.61 -21.50
C ALA A 144 5.60 14.69 -21.75
N ASP A 145 4.49 14.32 -22.38
CA ASP A 145 3.36 15.18 -22.73
C ASP A 145 2.15 15.01 -21.79
N GLU A 146 2.27 14.20 -20.76
CA GLU A 146 1.23 13.96 -19.76
C GLU A 146 1.62 14.54 -18.41
N SER A 147 0.63 14.89 -17.58
CA SER A 147 0.83 15.29 -16.19
C SER A 147 0.45 14.14 -15.26
N GLY A 148 1.42 13.63 -14.48
CA GLY A 148 1.21 12.56 -13.51
C GLY A 148 1.06 11.17 -14.15
N TRP A 149 0.42 10.26 -13.40
CA TRP A 149 0.26 8.85 -13.74
C TRP A 149 -1.21 8.47 -13.73
N ILE A 150 -1.69 7.82 -14.81
CA ILE A 150 -3.04 7.26 -14.84
C ILE A 150 -3.00 5.81 -14.36
N THR A 151 -3.86 5.48 -13.41
CA THR A 151 -4.03 4.12 -12.89
C THR A 151 -5.50 3.74 -12.83
N GLY A 152 -5.80 2.46 -13.11
CA GLY A 152 -7.15 1.90 -13.01
C GLY A 152 -7.43 1.32 -11.64
N ILE A 153 -8.68 1.42 -11.20
CA ILE A 153 -9.22 0.72 -10.05
C ILE A 153 -10.10 -0.40 -10.57
N VAL A 154 -9.76 -1.64 -10.21
CA VAL A 154 -10.46 -2.83 -10.71
C VAL A 154 -11.69 -3.14 -9.87
N ASP A 155 -12.68 -3.77 -10.51
CA ASP A 155 -13.88 -4.29 -9.86
C ASP A 155 -13.50 -5.42 -8.89
N PRO A 156 -13.92 -5.37 -7.60
CA PRO A 156 -13.65 -6.45 -6.66
C PRO A 156 -14.31 -7.78 -7.03
N GLN A 157 -15.36 -7.77 -7.88
CA GLN A 157 -16.08 -8.95 -8.33
C GLN A 157 -15.60 -9.47 -9.69
N ASP A 158 -15.02 -8.59 -10.53
CA ASP A 158 -14.48 -8.94 -11.84
C ASP A 158 -13.16 -8.21 -12.10
N ARG A 159 -12.06 -8.87 -11.83
CA ARG A 159 -10.69 -8.32 -12.01
C ARG A 159 -10.35 -7.94 -13.44
N GLY A 160 -11.11 -8.37 -14.41
CA GLY A 160 -10.98 -7.96 -15.81
C GLY A 160 -11.60 -6.60 -16.12
N THR A 161 -12.42 -6.08 -15.22
CA THR A 161 -13.16 -4.82 -15.36
C THR A 161 -12.52 -3.70 -14.54
N VAL A 162 -12.32 -2.54 -15.16
CA VAL A 162 -11.90 -1.29 -14.50
C VAL A 162 -13.15 -0.47 -14.19
N ILE A 163 -13.40 -0.17 -12.92
CA ILE A 163 -14.58 0.60 -12.46
C ILE A 163 -14.33 2.10 -12.39
N SER A 164 -13.06 2.50 -12.26
CA SER A 164 -12.65 3.91 -12.31
C SER A 164 -11.19 4.00 -12.75
N ALA A 165 -10.80 5.13 -13.30
CA ALA A 165 -9.41 5.48 -13.54
C ALA A 165 -9.12 6.84 -12.91
N VAL A 166 -7.97 6.98 -12.27
CA VAL A 166 -7.56 8.20 -11.57
C VAL A 166 -6.19 8.65 -12.05
N ARG A 167 -5.95 9.96 -11.95
CA ARG A 167 -4.66 10.57 -12.23
C ARG A 167 -3.98 10.92 -10.91
N LEU A 168 -2.91 10.20 -10.61
CA LEU A 168 -2.01 10.53 -9.51
C LEU A 168 -1.08 11.66 -9.94
N ASN A 169 -0.80 12.57 -9.02
CA ASN A 169 0.00 13.78 -9.27
C ASN A 169 0.96 14.05 -8.11
N ALA A 170 1.70 15.15 -8.14
CA ALA A 170 2.69 15.48 -7.12
C ALA A 170 2.07 15.74 -5.72
N GLU A 171 0.81 16.14 -5.64
CA GLU A 171 0.11 16.36 -4.37
C GLU A 171 -0.45 15.06 -3.80
N PHE A 172 -0.93 14.18 -4.67
CA PHE A 172 -1.52 12.87 -4.35
C PHE A 172 -0.84 11.77 -5.17
N PRO A 173 0.42 11.42 -4.84
CA PRO A 173 1.21 10.46 -5.63
C PRO A 173 0.92 9.00 -5.31
N ALA A 174 0.18 8.71 -4.24
CA ALA A 174 0.03 7.36 -3.71
C ALA A 174 -1.42 6.91 -3.69
N MET A 175 -1.66 5.64 -4.03
CA MET A 175 -2.95 4.98 -3.97
C MET A 175 -2.81 3.59 -3.37
N ALA A 176 -3.73 3.24 -2.47
CA ALA A 176 -3.86 1.87 -1.98
C ALA A 176 -5.31 1.40 -2.02
N THR A 177 -5.49 0.11 -2.23
CA THR A 177 -6.81 -0.52 -2.28
C THR A 177 -6.86 -1.72 -1.35
N SER A 178 -7.74 -1.66 -0.36
CA SER A 178 -8.05 -2.77 0.53
C SER A 178 -9.41 -3.38 0.18
N GLY A 179 -9.48 -4.71 0.24
CA GLY A 179 -10.70 -5.44 -0.07
C GLY A 179 -10.85 -6.71 0.76
N SER A 180 -12.09 -7.09 1.01
CA SER A 180 -12.38 -8.34 1.74
C SER A 180 -12.21 -9.60 0.89
N VAL A 181 -11.92 -9.45 -0.42
CA VAL A 181 -11.86 -10.56 -1.40
C VAL A 181 -10.44 -10.95 -1.74
N GLU A 182 -9.44 -10.07 -1.55
CA GLU A 182 -8.11 -10.23 -2.18
C GLU A 182 -7.14 -11.16 -1.45
N ARG A 183 -7.23 -11.32 -0.12
CA ARG A 183 -6.22 -12.07 0.66
C ARG A 183 -6.80 -12.93 1.79
N GLY A 184 -8.09 -13.32 1.73
CA GLY A 184 -8.73 -14.01 2.85
C GLY A 184 -8.98 -13.09 4.05
N GLU A 185 -9.13 -13.67 5.25
CA GLU A 185 -9.48 -12.94 6.47
C GLU A 185 -8.25 -12.23 7.11
N HIS A 186 -7.56 -11.36 6.38
CA HIS A 186 -6.42 -10.59 6.92
C HIS A 186 -6.82 -9.21 7.47
N ILE A 187 -8.06 -8.76 7.20
CA ILE A 187 -8.60 -7.54 7.78
C ILE A 187 -9.60 -7.93 8.84
N TRP A 188 -9.29 -7.64 10.09
CA TRP A 188 -10.14 -7.93 11.22
C TRP A 188 -11.26 -6.87 11.30
N LEU A 189 -12.51 -7.30 11.13
CA LEU A 189 -13.63 -6.42 11.38
C LEU A 189 -13.73 -6.15 12.89
N ARG A 190 -14.05 -4.93 13.27
CA ARG A 190 -14.41 -4.60 14.64
C ARG A 190 -15.64 -5.43 15.08
N PRO A 191 -15.75 -5.89 16.34
CA PRO A 191 -16.79 -6.81 16.79
C PRO A 191 -18.23 -6.37 16.53
N GLU A 192 -18.46 -5.07 16.36
CA GLU A 192 -19.81 -4.48 16.15
C GLU A 192 -19.98 -3.87 14.75
N THR A 193 -19.00 -4.04 13.84
CA THR A 193 -19.04 -3.44 12.51
C THR A 193 -19.77 -4.35 11.53
N THR A 194 -20.75 -3.79 10.83
CA THR A 194 -21.32 -4.42 9.63
C THR A 194 -20.30 -4.37 8.49
N LYS A 195 -20.36 -5.33 7.58
CA LYS A 195 -19.52 -5.35 6.38
C LYS A 195 -20.08 -4.34 5.36
N ASP A 196 -19.83 -3.04 5.61
CA ASP A 196 -20.38 -1.95 4.80
C ASP A 196 -19.74 -1.88 3.41
N PHE A 197 -18.46 -2.27 3.32
CA PHE A 197 -17.69 -2.18 2.08
C PHE A 197 -17.01 -3.51 1.75
N VAL A 198 -16.92 -3.82 0.47
CA VAL A 198 -16.13 -4.94 -0.07
C VAL A 198 -14.79 -4.45 -0.60
N GLN A 199 -14.68 -3.15 -0.93
CA GLN A 199 -13.45 -2.50 -1.38
C GLN A 199 -13.42 -1.05 -0.91
N ALA A 200 -12.23 -0.58 -0.51
CA ALA A 200 -11.94 0.82 -0.25
C ALA A 200 -10.61 1.19 -0.94
N THR A 201 -10.66 2.21 -1.79
CA THR A 201 -9.47 2.79 -2.43
C THR A 201 -9.23 4.17 -1.83
N VAL A 202 -8.02 4.40 -1.35
CA VAL A 202 -7.58 5.68 -0.78
C VAL A 202 -6.41 6.22 -1.59
N ILE A 203 -6.47 7.51 -1.94
CA ILE A 203 -5.39 8.25 -2.59
C ILE A 203 -4.92 9.32 -1.60
N ALA A 204 -3.62 9.37 -1.34
CA ALA A 204 -3.02 10.20 -0.32
C ALA A 204 -1.67 10.80 -0.75
N GLN A 205 -1.11 11.65 0.11
CA GLN A 205 0.21 12.25 -0.07
C GLN A 205 1.36 11.24 0.07
N ASP A 206 1.13 10.11 0.76
CA ASP A 206 2.09 9.01 0.92
C ASP A 206 1.37 7.66 0.96
N ILE A 207 2.14 6.60 0.67
CA ILE A 207 1.58 5.26 0.52
C ILE A 207 1.21 4.62 1.85
N ILE A 208 1.89 4.95 2.94
CA ILE A 208 1.57 4.41 4.27
C ILE A 208 0.20 4.93 4.72
N THR A 209 -0.03 6.23 4.56
CA THR A 209 -1.34 6.85 4.81
C THR A 209 -2.43 6.21 3.97
N ALA A 210 -2.19 6.02 2.66
CA ALA A 210 -3.18 5.40 1.77
C ALA A 210 -3.53 3.97 2.20
N ASP A 211 -2.55 3.10 2.45
CA ASP A 211 -2.73 1.68 2.77
C ASP A 211 -3.41 1.50 4.14
N VAL A 212 -2.93 2.21 5.17
CA VAL A 212 -3.51 2.14 6.50
C VAL A 212 -4.96 2.62 6.53
N LEU A 213 -5.26 3.74 5.85
CA LEU A 213 -6.62 4.28 5.86
C LEU A 213 -7.58 3.43 5.03
N ALA A 214 -7.13 2.84 3.91
CA ALA A 214 -7.94 1.88 3.15
C ALA A 214 -8.30 0.66 4.00
N THR A 215 -7.33 0.11 4.74
CA THR A 215 -7.54 -1.00 5.68
C THR A 215 -8.48 -0.61 6.82
N ALA A 216 -8.30 0.59 7.40
CA ALA A 216 -9.16 1.08 8.48
C ALA A 216 -10.62 1.25 8.03
N ILE A 217 -10.88 1.73 6.81
CA ILE A 217 -12.24 1.87 6.26
C ILE A 217 -12.92 0.51 6.12
N ILE A 218 -12.21 -0.51 5.60
CA ILE A 218 -12.76 -1.87 5.49
C ILE A 218 -13.06 -2.46 6.87
N SER A 219 -12.17 -2.24 7.85
CA SER A 219 -12.32 -2.77 9.21
C SER A 219 -13.43 -2.08 10.01
N GLY A 220 -13.56 -0.76 9.87
CA GLY A 220 -14.43 0.06 10.72
C GLY A 220 -15.70 0.60 10.06
N GLY A 221 -15.91 0.32 8.76
CA GLY A 221 -17.15 0.66 8.03
C GLY A 221 -17.41 2.16 7.86
N GLN A 222 -18.70 2.52 7.69
CA GLN A 222 -19.12 3.89 7.37
C GLN A 222 -18.66 4.92 8.41
N ALA A 223 -18.75 4.62 9.68
CA ALA A 223 -18.34 5.56 10.74
C ALA A 223 -16.85 5.91 10.64
N THR A 224 -16.01 4.93 10.30
CA THR A 224 -14.58 5.16 10.08
C THR A 224 -14.31 5.94 8.79
N LEU A 225 -15.06 5.67 7.71
CA LEU A 225 -14.99 6.46 6.49
C LEU A 225 -15.30 7.93 6.76
N ASP A 226 -16.37 8.21 7.50
CA ASP A 226 -16.77 9.58 7.86
C ASP A 226 -15.69 10.29 8.69
N GLN A 227 -15.12 9.59 9.68
CA GLN A 227 -14.02 10.12 10.51
C GLN A 227 -12.77 10.40 9.67
N ILE A 228 -12.36 9.47 8.80
CA ILE A 228 -11.17 9.60 7.96
C ILE A 228 -11.31 10.79 7.02
N THR A 229 -12.44 10.91 6.32
CA THR A 229 -12.66 12.01 5.37
C THR A 229 -12.79 13.39 6.01
N GLN A 230 -13.08 13.45 7.32
CA GLN A 230 -13.08 14.70 8.10
C GLN A 230 -11.69 15.07 8.61
N ASN A 231 -10.86 14.09 8.96
CA ASN A 231 -9.58 14.32 9.66
C ASN A 231 -8.36 14.28 8.74
N PHE A 232 -8.47 13.67 7.56
CA PHE A 232 -7.37 13.51 6.62
C PHE A 232 -7.73 14.10 5.25
N ALA A 233 -6.76 14.77 4.63
CA ALA A 233 -6.86 15.24 3.26
C ALA A 233 -6.60 14.08 2.29
N VAL A 234 -7.61 13.22 2.08
CA VAL A 234 -7.51 12.02 1.23
C VAL A 234 -8.67 11.91 0.27
N ALA A 235 -8.41 11.40 -0.92
CA ALA A 235 -9.43 11.02 -1.87
C ALA A 235 -9.83 9.55 -1.63
N VAL A 236 -11.13 9.30 -1.52
CA VAL A 236 -11.64 7.97 -1.16
C VAL A 236 -12.74 7.54 -2.12
N MET A 237 -12.67 6.27 -2.58
CA MET A 237 -13.76 5.57 -3.25
C MET A 237 -13.99 4.24 -2.54
N THR A 238 -15.26 3.90 -2.29
CA THR A 238 -15.68 2.63 -1.71
C THR A 238 -16.66 1.90 -2.60
N VAL A 239 -16.66 0.56 -2.49
CA VAL A 239 -17.62 -0.34 -3.14
C VAL A 239 -18.36 -1.09 -2.06
N SER A 240 -19.69 -0.95 -2.01
CA SER A 240 -20.56 -1.69 -1.11
C SER A 240 -20.83 -3.12 -1.61
N PRO A 241 -21.34 -4.04 -0.77
CA PRO A 241 -21.63 -5.42 -1.17
C PRO A 241 -22.62 -5.55 -2.33
N ASP A 242 -23.51 -4.58 -2.52
CA ASP A 242 -24.46 -4.51 -3.62
C ASP A 242 -23.90 -3.90 -4.92
N GLY A 243 -22.59 -3.53 -4.91
CA GLY A 243 -21.91 -2.90 -6.03
C GLY A 243 -22.07 -1.38 -6.10
N THR A 244 -22.72 -0.75 -5.11
CA THR A 244 -22.86 0.71 -5.07
C THR A 244 -21.49 1.36 -4.85
N LEU A 245 -21.16 2.34 -5.71
CA LEU A 245 -19.94 3.15 -5.62
C LEU A 245 -20.20 4.45 -4.87
N GLN A 246 -19.35 4.77 -3.91
CA GLN A 246 -19.32 6.06 -3.23
C GLN A 246 -17.93 6.68 -3.38
N ALA A 247 -17.87 7.97 -3.66
CA ALA A 247 -16.62 8.70 -3.76
C ALA A 247 -16.77 10.09 -3.16
N ASN A 248 -15.75 10.56 -2.43
CA ASN A 248 -15.74 11.91 -1.91
C ASN A 248 -15.39 12.94 -3.02
N PRO A 249 -15.63 14.25 -2.80
CA PRO A 249 -15.37 15.27 -3.82
C PRO A 249 -13.92 15.28 -4.32
N LEU A 250 -12.93 15.09 -3.44
CA LEU A 250 -11.53 15.07 -3.80
C LEU A 250 -11.20 13.90 -4.76
N PHE A 251 -11.82 12.73 -4.57
CA PHE A 251 -11.66 11.61 -5.50
C PHE A 251 -12.20 11.97 -6.88
N GLN A 252 -13.34 12.66 -6.95
CA GLN A 252 -13.95 13.05 -8.23
C GLN A 252 -13.06 14.00 -9.03
N GLU A 253 -12.27 14.85 -8.36
CA GLU A 253 -11.30 15.76 -8.98
C GLU A 253 -10.10 14.99 -9.61
N LEU A 254 -9.78 13.82 -9.09
CA LEU A 254 -8.67 12.99 -9.57
C LEU A 254 -9.09 11.99 -10.66
N VAL A 255 -10.38 11.84 -10.96
CA VAL A 255 -10.86 10.93 -12.01
C VAL A 255 -10.26 11.34 -13.36
N ALA A 256 -9.59 10.39 -14.02
CA ALA A 256 -9.03 10.61 -15.35
C ALA A 256 -10.16 10.74 -16.39
N GLN A 257 -10.07 11.78 -17.21
CA GLN A 257 -11.01 12.02 -18.34
C GLN A 257 -10.56 11.29 -19.59
#